data_a72275d953c72b591831478af0d66b6a
#
_entry.id   a72275d953c72b591831478af0d66b6a
#
_cell.length_a   1.000
_cell.length_b   1.000
_cell.length_c   1.000
_cell.angle_alpha   90.00
_cell.angle_beta   90.00
_cell.angle_gamma   90.00
#
_symmetry.space_group_name_H-M   'P 1'
#
loop_
_entity.id
_entity.type
_entity.pdbx_description
1 polymer ?
#
loop_
_entity_poly.entity_id
_entity_poly.type
_entity_poly.pdbx_seq_one_letter_code
_entity_poly.pdbx_strand_id
1 'polypeptide(L)'
;SAVATGVMGMDKFSEDVRRGAAEIRQVSIQLAQIIHQVQTLTPRFQTVNEGMQTQAAGAQQISETLVQLSESAHQTAESLRQSNLAIGQLNEAARTLQASVARFKLES
;
A
#
# COMPACT_ATOMS: atom_id res chain seq x y z
N SER A 1 -5.15 44.34 -62.72
CA SER A 1 -6.50 44.92 -62.76
C SER A 1 -7.26 44.60 -61.46
N ALA A 2 -8.28 45.30 -61.17
CA ALA A 2 -9.10 45.08 -59.96
C ALA A 2 -9.75 43.69 -59.97
N VAL A 3 -10.11 43.18 -61.16
CA VAL A 3 -10.71 41.87 -61.31
C VAL A 3 -9.69 40.77 -61.01
N ALA A 4 -8.45 40.90 -61.51
CA ALA A 4 -7.40 39.95 -61.21
C ALA A 4 -7.02 39.92 -59.72
N THR A 5 -6.97 41.09 -59.10
CA THR A 5 -6.72 41.20 -57.64
C THR A 5 -7.85 40.56 -56.83
N GLY A 6 -9.10 40.73 -57.26
CA GLY A 6 -10.25 40.11 -56.64
C GLY A 6 -10.26 38.61 -56.75
N VAL A 7 -9.90 38.08 -57.90
CA VAL A 7 -9.80 36.62 -58.15
C VAL A 7 -8.69 36.01 -57.28
N MET A 8 -7.52 36.66 -57.20
CA MET A 8 -6.43 36.23 -56.35
C MET A 8 -6.80 36.23 -54.86
N GLY A 9 -7.57 37.25 -54.44
CA GLY A 9 -8.06 37.34 -53.05
C GLY A 9 -9.06 36.24 -52.75
N MET A 10 -9.93 35.88 -53.67
CA MET A 10 -10.88 34.77 -53.52
C MET A 10 -10.20 33.44 -53.49
N ASP A 11 -9.16 33.22 -54.29
CA ASP A 11 -8.36 31.98 -54.29
C ASP A 11 -7.67 31.80 -52.95
N LYS A 12 -7.09 32.87 -52.43
CA LYS A 12 -6.44 32.86 -51.12
C LYS A 12 -7.45 32.58 -50.05
N PHE A 13 -8.61 33.18 -50.11
CA PHE A 13 -9.69 32.97 -49.14
C PHE A 13 -10.15 31.49 -49.16
N SER A 14 -10.36 30.94 -50.34
CA SER A 14 -10.72 29.52 -50.53
C SER A 14 -9.66 28.57 -49.93
N GLU A 15 -8.38 28.90 -50.11
CA GLU A 15 -7.26 28.14 -49.55
C GLU A 15 -7.29 28.21 -48.02
N ASP A 16 -7.49 29.39 -47.47
CA ASP A 16 -7.58 29.61 -46.02
C ASP A 16 -8.76 28.84 -45.42
N VAL A 17 -9.92 28.85 -46.06
CA VAL A 17 -11.10 28.09 -45.63
C VAL A 17 -10.82 26.58 -45.63
N ARG A 18 -10.18 26.12 -46.70
CA ARG A 18 -9.83 24.68 -46.81
C ARG A 18 -8.88 24.25 -45.72
N ARG A 19 -7.86 25.06 -45.43
CA ARG A 19 -6.90 24.83 -44.33
C ARG A 19 -7.60 24.84 -42.99
N GLY A 20 -8.48 25.81 -42.76
CA GLY A 20 -9.24 25.88 -41.51
C GLY A 20 -10.15 24.67 -41.32
N ALA A 21 -10.79 24.21 -42.40
CA ALA A 21 -11.61 23.00 -42.37
C ALA A 21 -10.80 21.75 -42.03
N ALA A 22 -9.58 21.66 -42.57
CA ALA A 22 -8.66 20.55 -42.24
C ALA A 22 -8.21 20.59 -40.81
N GLU A 23 -7.91 21.78 -40.26
CA GLU A 23 -7.56 21.97 -38.87
C GLU A 23 -8.70 21.58 -37.93
N ILE A 24 -9.94 21.96 -38.26
CA ILE A 24 -11.12 21.60 -37.48
C ILE A 24 -11.29 20.08 -37.46
N ARG A 25 -11.10 19.39 -38.57
CA ARG A 25 -11.16 17.93 -38.64
C ARG A 25 -10.10 17.29 -37.76
N GLN A 26 -8.89 17.83 -37.79
CA GLN A 26 -7.77 17.36 -36.94
C GLN A 26 -8.13 17.51 -35.48
N VAL A 27 -8.64 18.65 -35.06
CA VAL A 27 -9.06 18.93 -33.67
C VAL A 27 -10.19 17.98 -33.27
N SER A 28 -11.16 17.73 -34.17
CA SER A 28 -12.26 16.79 -33.90
C SER A 28 -11.77 15.39 -33.62
N ILE A 29 -10.77 14.92 -34.41
CA ILE A 29 -10.16 13.61 -34.23
C ILE A 29 -9.45 13.56 -32.85
N GLN A 30 -8.70 14.60 -32.50
CA GLN A 30 -8.00 14.69 -31.24
C GLN A 30 -8.96 14.69 -30.06
N LEU A 31 -10.07 15.44 -30.17
CA LEU A 31 -11.12 15.47 -29.14
C LEU A 31 -11.77 14.09 -28.95
N ALA A 32 -12.05 13.39 -30.04
CA ALA A 32 -12.59 12.03 -29.98
C ALA A 32 -11.64 11.09 -29.24
N GLN A 33 -10.33 11.20 -29.51
CA GLN A 33 -9.31 10.43 -28.79
C GLN A 33 -9.27 10.75 -27.31
N ILE A 34 -9.35 12.04 -26.95
CA ILE A 34 -9.38 12.49 -25.55
C ILE A 34 -10.61 11.94 -24.84
N ILE A 35 -11.78 12.02 -25.49
CA ILE A 35 -13.02 11.48 -24.92
C ILE A 35 -12.88 9.99 -24.66
N HIS A 36 -12.32 9.26 -25.63
CA HIS A 36 -12.07 7.82 -25.48
C HIS A 36 -11.13 7.53 -24.30
N GLN A 37 -10.04 8.29 -24.18
CA GLN A 37 -9.10 8.14 -23.05
C GLN A 37 -9.77 8.42 -21.74
N VAL A 38 -10.61 9.47 -21.65
CA VAL A 38 -11.37 9.79 -20.42
C VAL A 38 -12.32 8.66 -20.07
N GLN A 39 -13.00 8.08 -21.07
CA GLN A 39 -13.92 6.96 -20.85
C GLN A 39 -13.20 5.71 -20.33
N THR A 40 -11.94 5.51 -20.72
CA THR A 40 -11.15 4.38 -20.21
C THR A 40 -10.61 4.62 -18.80
N LEU A 41 -10.61 5.87 -18.32
CA LEU A 41 -10.15 6.20 -16.95
C LEU A 41 -11.15 5.75 -15.89
N THR A 42 -12.45 5.81 -16.17
CA THR A 42 -13.47 5.45 -15.18
C THR A 42 -13.30 4.04 -14.64
N PRO A 43 -13.13 2.99 -15.48
CA PRO A 43 -12.87 1.64 -14.97
C PRO A 43 -11.56 1.54 -14.19
N ARG A 44 -10.54 2.31 -14.60
CA ARG A 44 -9.25 2.31 -13.90
C ARG A 44 -9.37 2.91 -12.51
N PHE A 45 -10.09 4.02 -12.37
CA PHE A 45 -10.37 4.63 -11.07
C PHE A 45 -11.15 3.67 -10.18
N GLN A 46 -12.11 2.96 -10.75
CA GLN A 46 -12.88 1.97 -10.00
C GLN A 46 -11.98 0.85 -9.47
N THR A 47 -11.07 0.33 -10.31
CA THR A 47 -10.10 -0.69 -9.91
C THR A 47 -9.18 -0.19 -8.80
N VAL A 48 -8.69 1.05 -8.92
CA VAL A 48 -7.86 1.67 -7.88
C VAL A 48 -8.63 1.82 -6.57
N ASN A 49 -9.89 2.26 -6.65
CA ASN A 49 -10.72 2.41 -5.46
C ASN A 49 -10.96 1.08 -4.75
N GLU A 50 -11.24 0.03 -5.50
CA GLU A 50 -11.38 -1.33 -4.97
C GLU A 50 -10.07 -1.81 -4.32
N GLY A 51 -8.94 -1.53 -4.97
CA GLY A 51 -7.61 -1.84 -4.43
C GLY A 51 -7.34 -1.11 -3.13
N MET A 52 -7.74 0.15 -3.03
CA MET A 52 -7.60 0.95 -1.81
C MET A 52 -8.44 0.38 -0.67
N GLN A 53 -9.66 -0.07 -0.96
CA GLN A 53 -10.52 -0.71 0.04
C GLN A 53 -9.90 -2.02 0.54
N THR A 54 -9.35 -2.82 -0.37
CA THR A 54 -8.64 -4.05 -0.01
C THR A 54 -7.42 -3.76 0.86
N GLN A 55 -6.64 -2.72 0.51
CA GLN A 55 -5.49 -2.31 1.31
C GLN A 55 -5.91 -1.84 2.70
N ALA A 56 -7.00 -1.08 2.80
CA ALA A 56 -7.51 -0.61 4.09
C ALA A 56 -7.90 -1.79 4.98
N ALA A 57 -8.59 -2.78 4.41
CA ALA A 57 -8.96 -4.00 5.14
C ALA A 57 -7.72 -4.78 5.57
N GLY A 58 -6.73 -4.89 4.69
CA GLY A 58 -5.45 -5.55 5.00
C GLY A 58 -4.68 -4.84 6.10
N ALA A 59 -4.64 -3.51 6.07
CA ALA A 59 -4.00 -2.70 7.10
C ALA A 59 -4.67 -2.91 8.46
N GLN A 60 -6.00 -3.00 8.48
CA GLN A 60 -6.74 -3.27 9.71
C GLN A 60 -6.43 -4.65 10.27
N GLN A 61 -6.34 -5.67 9.42
CA GLN A 61 -5.92 -7.01 9.84
C GLN A 61 -4.51 -7.02 10.43
N ILE A 62 -3.59 -6.29 9.80
CA ILE A 62 -2.22 -6.15 10.31
C ILE A 62 -2.22 -5.51 11.68
N SER A 63 -3.01 -4.46 11.86
CA SER A 63 -3.14 -3.77 13.15
C SER A 63 -3.66 -4.71 14.23
N GLU A 64 -4.69 -5.49 13.94
CA GLU A 64 -5.24 -6.48 14.87
C GLU A 64 -4.22 -7.56 15.20
N THR A 65 -3.49 -8.05 14.20
CA THR A 65 -2.43 -9.05 14.39
C THR A 65 -1.30 -8.50 15.26
N LEU A 66 -0.94 -7.23 15.09
CA LEU A 66 0.09 -6.59 15.93
C LEU A 66 -0.36 -6.49 17.38
N VAL A 67 -1.64 -6.21 17.64
CA VAL A 67 -2.18 -6.21 19.01
C VAL A 67 -2.08 -7.61 19.61
N GLN A 68 -2.47 -8.65 18.85
CA GLN A 68 -2.36 -10.04 19.31
C GLN A 68 -0.91 -10.44 19.56
N LEU A 69 0.00 -10.02 18.70
CA LEU A 69 1.43 -10.29 18.85
C LEU A 69 1.99 -9.64 20.11
N SER A 70 1.60 -8.40 20.37
CA SER A 70 1.98 -7.67 21.57
C SER A 70 1.49 -8.41 22.83
N GLU A 71 0.24 -8.86 22.82
CA GLU A 71 -0.34 -9.63 23.92
C GLU A 71 0.39 -10.94 24.14
N SER A 72 0.71 -11.66 23.05
CA SER A 72 1.50 -12.91 23.12
C SER A 72 2.91 -12.66 23.68
N ALA A 73 3.52 -11.53 23.30
CA ALA A 73 4.83 -11.15 23.82
C ALA A 73 4.78 -10.89 25.34
N HIS A 74 3.72 -10.24 25.81
CA HIS A 74 3.50 -10.02 27.24
C HIS A 74 3.33 -11.35 27.99
N GLN A 75 2.54 -12.27 27.44
CA GLN A 75 2.34 -13.59 28.03
C GLN A 75 3.65 -14.38 28.06
N THR A 76 4.45 -14.31 27.00
CA THR A 76 5.75 -14.97 26.93
C THR A 76 6.70 -14.41 27.99
N ALA A 77 6.73 -13.08 28.14
CA ALA A 77 7.55 -12.42 29.16
C ALA A 77 7.13 -12.86 30.57
N GLU A 78 5.83 -12.96 30.84
CA GLU A 78 5.33 -13.44 32.12
C GLU A 78 5.69 -14.90 32.35
N SER A 79 5.58 -15.75 31.34
CA SER A 79 5.99 -17.17 31.43
C SER A 79 7.49 -17.32 31.71
N LEU A 80 8.31 -16.47 31.09
CA LEU A 80 9.76 -16.46 31.35
C LEU A 80 10.05 -16.02 32.80
N ARG A 81 9.33 -15.04 33.29
CA ARG A 81 9.48 -14.58 34.66
C ARG A 81 9.16 -15.71 35.65
N GLN A 82 8.05 -16.42 35.42
CA GLN A 82 7.66 -17.56 36.22
C GLN A 82 8.68 -18.69 36.14
N SER A 83 9.21 -18.97 34.97
CA SER A 83 10.25 -19.98 34.77
C SER A 83 11.53 -19.63 35.53
N ASN A 84 11.92 -18.34 35.52
CA ASN A 84 13.09 -17.88 36.27
C ASN A 84 12.88 -18.04 37.79
N LEU A 85 11.68 -17.77 38.28
CA LEU A 85 11.35 -18.00 39.70
C LEU A 85 11.43 -19.49 40.03
N ALA A 86 10.90 -20.35 39.17
CA ALA A 86 10.95 -21.80 39.39
C ALA A 86 12.40 -22.33 39.38
N ILE A 87 13.24 -21.83 38.49
CA ILE A 87 14.66 -22.17 38.42
C ILE A 87 15.35 -21.73 39.71
N GLY A 88 15.05 -20.53 40.20
CA GLY A 88 15.57 -20.05 41.49
C GLY A 88 15.19 -20.96 42.64
N GLN A 89 13.93 -21.41 42.70
CA GLN A 89 13.46 -22.35 43.72
C GLN A 89 14.17 -23.71 43.58
N LEU A 90 14.40 -24.21 42.39
CA LEU A 90 15.13 -25.45 42.18
C LEU A 90 16.59 -25.34 42.65
N ASN A 91 17.24 -24.21 42.34
CA ASN A 91 18.60 -23.95 42.81
C ASN A 91 18.66 -23.91 44.35
N GLU A 92 17.69 -23.27 44.98
CA GLU A 92 17.58 -23.22 46.44
C GLU A 92 17.40 -24.62 47.02
N ALA A 93 16.50 -25.41 46.43
CA ALA A 93 16.26 -26.80 46.85
C ALA A 93 17.51 -27.64 46.71
N ALA A 94 18.25 -27.49 45.61
CA ALA A 94 19.50 -28.21 45.37
C ALA A 94 20.56 -27.85 46.40
N ARG A 95 20.70 -26.60 46.75
CA ARG A 95 21.62 -26.15 47.80
C ARG A 95 21.26 -26.75 49.14
N THR A 96 19.98 -26.75 49.50
CA THR A 96 19.47 -27.32 50.74
C THR A 96 19.78 -28.81 50.79
N LEU A 97 19.55 -29.50 49.66
CA LEU A 97 19.85 -30.94 49.54
C LEU A 97 21.34 -31.22 49.69
N GLN A 98 22.21 -30.43 49.03
CA GLN A 98 23.64 -30.55 49.15
C GLN A 98 24.10 -30.34 50.62
N ALA A 99 23.56 -29.37 51.31
CA ALA A 99 23.88 -29.13 52.71
C ALA A 99 23.44 -30.29 53.60
N SER A 100 22.25 -30.87 53.31
CA SER A 100 21.74 -32.01 54.08
C SER A 100 22.62 -33.28 53.86
N VAL A 101 23.03 -33.52 52.60
CA VAL A 101 23.92 -34.65 52.29
C VAL A 101 25.29 -34.48 52.95
N ALA A 102 25.86 -33.29 52.91
CA ALA A 102 27.11 -32.97 53.58
C ALA A 102 27.03 -33.19 55.10
N ARG A 103 25.94 -32.79 55.71
CA ARG A 103 25.69 -32.98 57.14
C ARG A 103 25.56 -34.45 57.47
N PHE A 104 24.81 -35.20 56.70
CA PHE A 104 24.64 -36.63 56.87
C PHE A 104 25.98 -37.36 56.76
N LYS A 105 26.82 -37.00 55.80
CA LYS A 105 28.16 -37.55 55.63
C LYS A 105 29.06 -37.29 56.84
N LEU A 106 28.96 -36.11 57.45
CA LEU A 106 29.76 -35.76 58.60
C LEU A 106 29.32 -36.50 59.87
N GLU A 107 28.03 -36.85 60.00
CA GLU A 107 27.49 -37.56 61.17
C GLU A 107 27.69 -39.06 61.11
N SER A 108 27.93 -39.60 59.92
CA SER A 108 28.22 -41.02 59.74
C SER A 108 29.73 -41.28 59.77
#